data_4796080b8216d039945d40264747e05b
#
_entry.id   4796080b8216d039945d40264747e05b
#
_cell.length_a   1.000
_cell.length_b   1.000
_cell.length_c   1.000
_cell.angle_alpha   90.00
_cell.angle_beta   90.00
_cell.angle_gamma   90.00
#
_symmetry.space_group_name_H-M   'P 1'
#
loop_
_entity.id
_entity.type
_entity.pdbx_description
1 polymer ?
#
loop_
_entity_poly.entity_id
_entity_poly.type
_entity_poly.pdbx_seq_one_letter_code
_entity_poly.pdbx_strand_id
1 'polypeptide(L)'
;MTAEEKKLWYEFLKKLPMDVKRQHPIEGYIVDFYIPSAKIVIEIDGTQHESAENAKADAERDEVLNSWGIEVMRFSNRRINKSFYSVTCEILEKLGLTWFDLVDTD
;
A
#
# COMPACT_ATOMS: atom_id res chain seq x y z
N MET A 1 -7.31 10.73 5.00
CA MET A 1 -7.32 9.54 4.11
C MET A 1 -8.54 9.58 3.19
N THR A 2 -8.36 9.10 1.97
CA THR A 2 -9.48 8.96 1.03
C THR A 2 -10.39 7.81 1.44
N ALA A 3 -11.55 7.70 0.79
CA ALA A 3 -12.47 6.58 1.05
C ALA A 3 -11.82 5.23 0.74
N GLU A 4 -11.05 5.15 -0.34
CA GLU A 4 -10.35 3.91 -0.72
C GLU A 4 -9.27 3.54 0.28
N GLU A 5 -8.52 4.52 0.78
CA GLU A 5 -7.52 4.28 1.82
C GLU A 5 -8.18 3.78 3.10
N LYS A 6 -9.30 4.39 3.51
CA LYS A 6 -10.05 3.95 4.68
C LYS A 6 -10.54 2.53 4.51
N LYS A 7 -11.04 2.19 3.33
CA LYS A 7 -11.52 0.84 3.06
C LYS A 7 -10.41 -0.18 3.24
N LEU A 8 -9.26 0.07 2.61
CA LEU A 8 -8.13 -0.86 2.71
C LEU A 8 -7.64 -0.97 4.14
N TRP A 9 -7.59 0.13 4.87
CA TRP A 9 -7.14 0.13 6.25
C TRP A 9 -8.09 -0.64 7.17
N TYR A 10 -9.36 -0.22 7.23
CA TYR A 10 -10.29 -0.78 8.20
C TYR A 10 -10.72 -2.21 7.88
N GLU A 11 -10.81 -2.55 6.60
CA GLU A 11 -11.27 -3.89 6.22
C GLU A 11 -10.13 -4.90 6.09
N PHE A 12 -8.89 -4.45 6.05
CA PHE A 12 -7.79 -5.37 5.82
C PHE A 12 -6.51 -5.03 6.58
N LEU A 13 -5.86 -3.92 6.27
CA LEU A 13 -4.50 -3.67 6.76
C LEU A 13 -4.38 -3.65 8.29
N LYS A 14 -5.36 -3.08 8.98
CA LYS A 14 -5.29 -3.03 10.45
C LYS A 14 -5.38 -4.41 11.09
N LYS A 15 -5.82 -5.41 10.33
CA LYS A 15 -5.95 -6.78 10.82
C LYS A 15 -4.70 -7.62 10.59
N LEU A 16 -3.70 -7.08 9.94
CA LEU A 16 -2.44 -7.79 9.72
C LEU A 16 -1.70 -7.99 11.05
N PRO A 17 -0.98 -9.12 11.20
CA PRO A 17 -0.29 -9.44 12.46
C PRO A 17 1.02 -8.67 12.68
N MET A 18 1.28 -7.63 11.91
CA MET A 18 2.43 -6.77 12.07
C MET A 18 2.01 -5.30 12.03
N ASP A 19 2.93 -4.42 12.43
CA ASP A 19 2.65 -2.99 12.38
C ASP A 19 2.53 -2.49 10.95
N VAL A 20 1.51 -1.67 10.72
CA VAL A 20 1.32 -0.96 9.47
C VAL A 20 1.23 0.53 9.83
N LYS A 21 2.13 1.33 9.26
CA LYS A 21 2.14 2.78 9.48
C LYS A 21 1.31 3.46 8.41
N ARG A 22 0.50 4.43 8.81
CA ARG A 22 -0.34 5.18 7.87
C ARG A 22 0.26 6.56 7.65
N GLN A 23 0.20 7.05 6.40
CA GLN A 23 0.68 8.40 6.05
C GLN A 23 2.08 8.62 6.63
N HIS A 24 2.98 7.74 6.29
CA HIS A 24 4.30 7.68 6.92
C HIS A 24 5.38 8.35 6.06
N PRO A 25 6.19 9.24 6.64
CA PRO A 25 7.27 9.87 5.88
C PRO A 25 8.45 8.91 5.73
N ILE A 26 8.96 8.80 4.50
CA ILE A 26 10.18 8.06 4.19
C ILE A 26 10.96 8.89 3.19
N GLU A 27 12.18 9.27 3.54
CA GLU A 27 13.10 10.02 2.66
C GLU A 27 12.44 11.25 2.03
N GLY A 28 11.66 11.98 2.82
CA GLY A 28 11.01 13.19 2.34
C GLY A 28 9.70 12.95 1.59
N TYR A 29 9.32 11.70 1.39
CA TYR A 29 8.03 11.36 0.78
C TYR A 29 7.06 10.88 1.85
N ILE A 30 5.78 11.14 1.64
CA ILE A 30 4.74 10.62 2.53
C ILE A 30 4.05 9.48 1.79
N VAL A 31 4.18 8.27 2.32
CA VAL A 31 3.56 7.09 1.70
C VAL A 31 2.23 6.79 2.39
N ASP A 32 1.30 6.20 1.64
CA ASP A 32 -0.03 5.92 2.20
C ASP A 32 0.06 4.91 3.34
N PHE A 33 0.74 3.79 3.10
CA PHE A 33 0.93 2.75 4.11
C PHE A 33 2.35 2.19 4.01
N TYR A 34 2.94 1.89 5.15
CA TYR A 34 4.25 1.28 5.22
C TYR A 34 4.24 0.12 6.20
N ILE A 35 4.78 -1.02 5.77
CA ILE A 35 4.92 -2.22 6.61
C ILE A 35 6.41 -2.42 6.88
N PRO A 36 6.92 -1.90 8.02
CA PRO A 36 8.37 -1.91 8.27
C PRO A 36 9.01 -3.29 8.30
N SER A 37 8.33 -4.26 8.90
CA SER A 37 8.89 -5.60 9.04
C SER A 37 9.10 -6.29 7.71
N ALA A 38 8.29 -5.95 6.71
CA ALA A 38 8.40 -6.53 5.37
C ALA A 38 9.07 -5.60 4.37
N LYS A 39 9.30 -4.35 4.77
CA LYS A 39 9.84 -3.29 3.90
C LYS A 39 8.99 -3.10 2.64
N ILE A 40 7.68 -3.01 2.85
CA ILE A 40 6.72 -2.83 1.76
C ILE A 40 5.95 -1.53 1.98
N VAL A 41 5.87 -0.74 0.92
CA VAL A 41 5.01 0.45 0.86
C VAL A 41 3.81 0.10 0.00
N ILE A 42 2.62 0.52 0.44
CA ILE A 42 1.39 0.36 -0.33
C ILE A 42 0.86 1.74 -0.64
N GLU A 43 0.67 2.01 -1.92
CA GLU A 43 0.15 3.29 -2.42
C GLU A 43 -1.15 3.06 -3.16
N ILE A 44 -2.11 3.95 -2.93
CA ILE A 44 -3.38 3.90 -3.64
C ILE A 44 -3.45 5.11 -4.54
N ASP A 45 -3.51 4.85 -5.85
CA ASP A 45 -3.54 5.91 -6.84
C ASP A 45 -4.98 6.30 -7.16
N GLY A 46 -5.22 7.60 -7.12
CA GLY A 46 -6.49 8.14 -7.57
C GLY A 46 -6.66 7.93 -9.08
N THR A 47 -7.83 8.26 -9.57
CA THR A 47 -8.16 8.11 -10.99
C THR A 47 -7.61 9.25 -11.81
N GLN A 48 -6.58 9.88 -11.35
CA GLN A 48 -6.10 11.10 -11.95
C GLN A 48 -5.29 10.85 -13.20
N HIS A 49 -5.23 11.89 -13.98
CA HIS A 49 -4.47 11.92 -15.22
C HIS A 49 -3.05 11.51 -14.99
N GLU A 50 -2.63 10.50 -15.69
CA GLU A 50 -1.24 10.14 -15.70
C GLU A 50 -0.52 11.08 -16.64
N SER A 51 -0.03 12.19 -16.11
CA SER A 51 0.85 13.06 -16.88
C SER A 51 2.23 12.43 -16.90
N ALA A 52 3.01 12.76 -17.92
CA ALA A 52 4.38 12.29 -18.00
C ALA A 52 5.20 12.76 -16.78
N GLU A 53 4.89 13.94 -16.26
CA GLU A 53 5.57 14.48 -15.09
C GLU A 53 5.28 13.67 -13.84
N ASN A 54 4.02 13.28 -13.64
CA ASN A 54 3.63 12.46 -12.48
C ASN A 54 4.25 11.08 -12.55
N ALA A 55 4.28 10.48 -13.73
CA ALA A 55 4.89 9.17 -13.92
C ALA A 55 6.39 9.22 -13.62
N LYS A 56 7.05 10.28 -14.04
CA LYS A 56 8.48 10.47 -13.78
C LYS A 56 8.75 10.65 -12.29
N ALA A 57 7.94 11.48 -11.62
CA ALA A 57 8.10 11.71 -10.19
C ALA A 57 7.87 10.42 -9.40
N ASP A 58 6.88 9.63 -9.78
CA ASP A 58 6.61 8.35 -9.13
C ASP A 58 7.77 7.37 -9.34
N ALA A 59 8.32 7.33 -10.54
CA ALA A 59 9.46 6.46 -10.84
C ALA A 59 10.68 6.85 -10.03
N GLU A 60 10.95 8.13 -9.90
CA GLU A 60 12.07 8.62 -9.09
C GLU A 60 11.89 8.28 -7.62
N ARG A 61 10.68 8.44 -7.09
CA ARG A 61 10.37 8.09 -5.73
C ARG A 61 10.55 6.59 -5.48
N ASP A 62 10.04 5.76 -6.40
CA ASP A 62 10.16 4.32 -6.27
C ASP A 62 11.63 3.89 -6.30
N GLU A 63 12.43 4.54 -7.14
CA GLU A 63 13.86 4.24 -7.21
C GLU A 63 14.56 4.53 -5.89
N VAL A 64 14.25 5.67 -5.26
CA VAL A 64 14.79 6.01 -3.94
C VAL A 64 14.39 4.96 -2.91
N LEU A 65 13.11 4.61 -2.87
CA LEU A 65 12.62 3.61 -1.91
C LEU A 65 13.25 2.24 -2.16
N ASN A 66 13.36 1.86 -3.44
CA ASN A 66 13.99 0.58 -3.79
C ASN A 66 15.46 0.54 -3.39
N SER A 67 16.15 1.66 -3.42
CA SER A 67 17.55 1.72 -3.00
C SER A 67 17.71 1.43 -1.50
N TRP A 68 16.65 1.62 -0.73
CA TRP A 68 16.61 1.29 0.70
C TRP A 68 16.09 -0.13 0.96
N GLY A 69 15.88 -0.92 -0.09
CA GLY A 69 15.34 -2.26 0.02
C GLY A 69 13.83 -2.28 0.25
N ILE A 70 13.14 -1.20 -0.05
CA ILE A 70 11.71 -1.09 0.13
C ILE A 70 11.01 -1.35 -1.20
N GLU A 71 10.05 -2.26 -1.20
CA GLU A 71 9.25 -2.54 -2.39
C GLU A 71 7.96 -1.73 -2.35
N VAL A 72 7.57 -1.14 -3.49
CA VAL A 72 6.34 -0.36 -3.58
C VAL A 72 5.28 -1.16 -4.33
N MET A 73 4.11 -1.31 -3.71
CA MET A 73 2.95 -1.93 -4.35
C MET A 73 1.91 -0.83 -4.60
N ARG A 74 1.43 -0.72 -5.83
CA ARG A 74 0.44 0.29 -6.20
C ARG A 74 -0.86 -0.34 -6.64
N PHE A 75 -1.96 0.23 -6.15
CA PHE A 75 -3.30 -0.22 -6.52
C PHE A 75 -4.12 1.01 -6.88
N SER A 76 -4.87 0.93 -7.96
CA SER A 76 -5.76 2.02 -8.34
C SER A 76 -6.98 2.06 -7.42
N ASN A 77 -7.60 3.23 -7.30
CA ASN A 77 -8.89 3.34 -6.60
C ASN A 77 -9.90 2.36 -7.18
N ARG A 78 -9.89 2.19 -8.50
CA ARG A 78 -10.80 1.26 -9.15
C ARG A 78 -10.60 -0.17 -8.65
N ARG A 79 -9.35 -0.63 -8.50
CA ARG A 79 -9.09 -1.97 -8.00
C ARG A 79 -9.58 -2.14 -6.57
N ILE A 80 -9.38 -1.10 -5.73
CA ILE A 80 -9.88 -1.15 -4.36
C ILE A 80 -11.40 -1.30 -4.34
N ASN A 81 -12.09 -0.59 -5.23
CA ASN A 81 -13.57 -0.59 -5.25
C ASN A 81 -14.17 -1.79 -5.98
N LYS A 82 -13.50 -2.31 -7.00
CA LYS A 82 -14.06 -3.35 -7.86
C LYS A 82 -13.44 -4.73 -7.67
N SER A 83 -12.23 -4.79 -7.14
CA SER A 83 -11.48 -6.04 -7.03
C SER A 83 -10.76 -6.13 -5.68
N PHE A 84 -11.44 -5.77 -4.62
CA PHE A 84 -10.84 -5.68 -3.30
C PHE A 84 -10.21 -6.99 -2.84
N TYR A 85 -10.91 -8.09 -3.06
CA TYR A 85 -10.38 -9.41 -2.69
C TYR A 85 -9.06 -9.71 -3.39
N SER A 86 -8.96 -9.39 -4.68
CA SER A 86 -7.74 -9.57 -5.44
C SER A 86 -6.58 -8.75 -4.87
N VAL A 87 -6.87 -7.51 -4.46
CA VAL A 87 -5.86 -6.65 -3.83
C VAL A 87 -5.34 -7.28 -2.53
N THR A 88 -6.25 -7.74 -1.68
CA THR A 88 -5.85 -8.33 -0.39
C THR A 88 -5.05 -9.61 -0.60
N CYS A 89 -5.44 -10.44 -1.57
CA CYS A 89 -4.69 -11.66 -1.89
C CYS A 89 -3.27 -11.34 -2.36
N GLU A 90 -3.12 -10.31 -3.17
CA GLU A 90 -1.80 -9.90 -3.67
C GLU A 90 -0.90 -9.44 -2.53
N ILE A 91 -1.45 -8.66 -1.60
CA ILE A 91 -0.70 -8.20 -0.44
C ILE A 91 -0.33 -9.38 0.46
N LEU A 92 -1.28 -10.27 0.74
CA LEU A 92 -1.01 -11.44 1.58
C LEU A 92 0.07 -12.32 0.97
N GLU A 93 0.01 -12.56 -0.34
CA GLU A 93 1.01 -13.36 -1.02
C GLU A 93 2.40 -12.74 -0.87
N LYS A 94 2.49 -11.42 -1.03
CA LYS A 94 3.77 -10.71 -0.90
C LYS A 94 4.32 -10.83 0.53
N LEU A 95 3.45 -10.87 1.53
CA LEU A 95 3.83 -10.99 2.93
C LEU A 95 4.06 -12.45 3.36
N GLY A 96 3.73 -13.41 2.51
CA GLY A 96 3.81 -14.82 2.86
C GLY A 96 2.74 -15.25 3.86
N LEU A 97 1.59 -14.57 3.85
CA LEU A 97 0.50 -14.81 4.78
C LEU A 97 -0.74 -15.31 4.07
N THR A 98 -1.68 -15.84 4.87
CA THR A 98 -3.01 -16.23 4.39
C THR A 98 -4.07 -15.46 5.17
N TRP A 99 -5.33 -15.59 4.75
CA TRP A 99 -6.45 -14.97 5.46
C TRP A 99 -6.57 -15.46 6.91
N PHE A 100 -6.07 -16.66 7.20
CA PHE A 100 -6.11 -17.22 8.56
C PHE A 100 -5.14 -16.52 9.50
N ASP A 101 -4.17 -15.78 8.96
CA ASP A 101 -3.20 -15.06 9.77
C ASP A 101 -3.70 -13.69 10.23
N LEU A 102 -4.86 -13.26 9.74
CA LEU A 102 -5.42 -11.97 10.12
C LEU A 102 -5.90 -11.98 11.57
N VAL A 103 -5.66 -10.89 12.26
CA VAL A 103 -6.03 -10.73 13.66
C VAL A 103 -7.38 -10.02 13.73
N ASP A 104 -8.28 -10.56 14.55
CA ASP A 104 -9.57 -9.92 14.80
C ASP A 104 -9.34 -8.72 15.73
N THR A 105 -9.65 -7.53 15.27
CA THR A 105 -9.37 -6.28 16.02
C THR A 105 -10.63 -5.51 16.32
N ASP A 106 -11.61 -6.14 16.85
CA ASP A 106 -12.84 -5.46 17.25
C ASP A 106 -12.61 -4.39 18.31
#